data_5124b39f3b685737faa98224cf811e38
#
_entry.id   5124b39f3b685737faa98224cf811e38
#
_cell.length_a   1.000
_cell.length_b   1.000
_cell.length_c   1.000
_cell.angle_alpha   90.00
_cell.angle_beta   90.00
_cell.angle_gamma   90.00
#
_symmetry.space_group_name_H-M   'P 1'
#
loop_
_entity.id
_entity.type
_entity.pdbx_description
1 polymer ?
#
loop_
_entity_poly.entity_id
_entity_poly.type
_entity_poly.pdbx_seq_one_letter_code
_entity_poly.pdbx_strand_id
1 'polypeptide(L)'
;MLNFIEGGVCAAQGFRAAGIHVGVKTHAAWKKDVALIVSDVDCAAAAVFTKNVVKAAPIHVDKAHLADGKARAIIANSGNANACAPHGEENAEKMCAAAAKAIGCKPEDIVVSSTGVIGQTINVQVIEEGVPALYAALERSNEASDAAAHAIMTTDTVKKEVAVETTVGGKTVRMGGIAKGSGMIHPNMGTMLCFLTTDCAISPEMIKTALLETVGVTFNRISVDGDTSTNDTCCVLANGLAGNETITAKGPDYDAFLTALRALCTALAQKMAADGEGAKHLITCTVSGAADEATAETVAKSVISSTLTKAAIFGADANWGRVLCAMGYSGAAFDPEKVDVHFASAAGDIAVCAKGRGLDFDEALTKKILTEHDVEILITMGEGSATCTCWGCDITYDYIKINGDYRT
;
A
#
# COMPACT_ATOMS: atom_id res chain seq x y z
N MET A 1 9.70 -22.63 2.52
CA MET A 1 9.68 -22.11 1.13
C MET A 1 8.53 -21.12 1.05
N LEU A 2 8.73 -19.96 0.42
CA LEU A 2 7.70 -18.92 0.23
C LEU A 2 6.99 -19.15 -1.10
N ASN A 3 5.66 -19.16 -1.10
CA ASN A 3 4.84 -19.29 -2.30
C ASN A 3 3.75 -18.22 -2.31
N PHE A 4 3.48 -17.64 -3.48
CA PHE A 4 2.26 -16.87 -3.70
C PHE A 4 1.10 -17.85 -3.93
N ILE A 5 -0.04 -17.56 -3.29
CA ILE A 5 -1.27 -18.35 -3.40
C ILE A 5 -2.45 -17.46 -3.78
N GLU A 6 -3.55 -18.04 -4.21
CA GLU A 6 -4.78 -17.30 -4.45
C GLU A 6 -5.39 -16.80 -3.14
N GLY A 7 -6.02 -15.62 -3.18
CA GLY A 7 -6.77 -15.04 -2.08
C GLY A 7 -6.21 -13.70 -1.62
N GLY A 8 -6.74 -13.27 -0.50
CA GLY A 8 -6.37 -12.05 0.21
C GLY A 8 -6.59 -12.26 1.70
N VAL A 9 -7.32 -11.37 2.37
CA VAL A 9 -7.50 -11.40 3.83
C VAL A 9 -8.15 -12.68 4.39
N CYS A 10 -8.82 -13.47 3.55
CA CYS A 10 -9.40 -14.76 3.94
C CYS A 10 -8.47 -15.95 3.71
N ALA A 11 -7.25 -15.75 3.18
CA ALA A 11 -6.29 -16.85 2.95
C ALA A 11 -5.75 -17.47 4.25
N ALA A 12 -5.54 -16.65 5.29
CA ALA A 12 -5.15 -17.09 6.61
C ALA A 12 -6.34 -17.76 7.34
N GLN A 13 -6.06 -18.80 8.11
CA GLN A 13 -7.09 -19.51 8.87
C GLN A 13 -7.79 -18.56 9.86
N GLY A 14 -9.10 -18.77 10.07
CA GLY A 14 -9.85 -18.05 11.08
C GLY A 14 -10.26 -16.63 10.70
N PHE A 15 -10.05 -16.18 9.46
CA PHE A 15 -10.52 -14.89 8.99
C PHE A 15 -11.73 -15.04 8.06
N ARG A 16 -12.68 -14.14 8.22
CA ARG A 16 -13.85 -13.92 7.35
C ARG A 16 -13.90 -12.49 6.93
N ALA A 17 -14.42 -12.22 5.76
CA ALA A 17 -14.57 -10.86 5.26
C ALA A 17 -15.94 -10.65 4.60
N ALA A 18 -16.33 -9.40 4.45
CA ALA A 18 -17.47 -8.97 3.67
C ALA A 18 -17.24 -7.54 3.16
N GLY A 19 -17.90 -7.21 2.07
CA GLY A 19 -17.99 -5.85 1.56
C GLY A 19 -19.35 -5.64 0.92
N ILE A 20 -20.09 -4.61 1.35
CA ILE A 20 -21.42 -4.27 0.83
C ILE A 20 -21.54 -2.78 0.54
N HIS A 21 -22.61 -2.39 -0.11
CA HIS A 21 -23.03 -1.00 -0.23
C HIS A 21 -24.04 -0.68 0.89
N VAL A 22 -23.77 0.40 1.65
CA VAL A 22 -24.69 0.88 2.69
C VAL A 22 -25.14 2.33 2.47
N GLY A 23 -24.58 3.03 1.47
CA GLY A 23 -24.98 4.39 1.10
C GLY A 23 -24.03 5.48 1.54
N VAL A 24 -22.77 5.17 1.90
CA VAL A 24 -21.72 6.19 2.07
C VAL A 24 -21.41 6.85 0.74
N LYS A 25 -21.30 6.05 -0.33
CA LYS A 25 -21.16 6.53 -1.73
C LYS A 25 -22.52 6.83 -2.34
N THR A 26 -23.06 8.01 -2.09
CA THR A 26 -24.41 8.39 -2.53
C THR A 26 -24.59 8.44 -4.05
N HIS A 27 -23.51 8.69 -4.81
CA HIS A 27 -23.53 8.84 -6.27
C HIS A 27 -23.15 7.56 -7.03
N ALA A 28 -22.90 6.45 -6.32
CA ALA A 28 -22.43 5.20 -6.92
C ALA A 28 -23.02 3.98 -6.19
N ALA A 29 -24.36 3.88 -6.21
CA ALA A 29 -25.12 2.85 -5.48
C ALA A 29 -24.77 1.38 -5.88
N TRP A 30 -24.08 1.17 -7.01
CA TRP A 30 -23.58 -0.14 -7.42
C TRP A 30 -22.19 -0.47 -6.82
N LYS A 31 -21.48 0.51 -6.25
CA LYS A 31 -20.15 0.32 -5.65
C LYS A 31 -20.32 -0.01 -4.17
N LYS A 32 -19.65 -1.07 -3.73
CA LYS A 32 -19.50 -1.37 -2.30
C LYS A 32 -18.77 -0.21 -1.62
N ASP A 33 -19.10 0.06 -0.36
CA ASP A 33 -18.57 1.21 0.36
C ASP A 33 -18.24 0.96 1.83
N VAL A 34 -18.58 -0.23 2.38
CA VAL A 34 -18.13 -0.64 3.71
C VAL A 34 -17.62 -2.08 3.66
N ALA A 35 -16.44 -2.30 4.23
CA ALA A 35 -15.80 -3.59 4.43
C ALA A 35 -15.76 -3.97 5.91
N LEU A 36 -15.86 -5.26 6.20
CA LEU A 36 -15.64 -5.84 7.52
C LEU A 36 -14.75 -7.08 7.38
N ILE A 37 -13.66 -7.11 8.15
CA ILE A 37 -12.75 -8.26 8.25
C ILE A 37 -12.75 -8.71 9.71
N VAL A 38 -13.07 -9.97 9.97
CA VAL A 38 -13.24 -10.51 11.33
C VAL A 38 -12.39 -11.75 11.53
N SER A 39 -11.69 -11.82 12.64
CA SER A 39 -11.05 -13.04 13.10
C SER A 39 -12.01 -13.84 14.01
N ASP A 40 -11.95 -15.17 13.95
CA ASP A 40 -12.74 -16.04 14.82
C ASP A 40 -12.24 -16.02 16.28
N VAL A 41 -10.98 -15.62 16.51
CA VAL A 41 -10.33 -15.48 17.82
C VAL A 41 -9.64 -14.14 17.94
N ASP A 42 -9.27 -13.73 19.16
CA ASP A 42 -8.50 -12.50 19.37
C ASP A 42 -7.15 -12.58 18.68
N CYS A 43 -6.71 -11.44 18.14
CA CYS A 43 -5.46 -11.32 17.41
C CYS A 43 -4.46 -10.47 18.20
N ALA A 44 -3.19 -10.85 18.11
CA ALA A 44 -2.13 -9.85 18.24
C ALA A 44 -2.20 -8.90 17.04
N ALA A 45 -2.05 -7.61 17.28
CA ALA A 45 -2.24 -6.60 16.25
C ALA A 45 -1.21 -5.47 16.34
N ALA A 46 -0.85 -4.92 15.18
CA ALA A 46 -0.10 -3.67 15.10
C ALA A 46 -0.49 -2.89 13.85
N ALA A 47 -0.35 -1.59 13.91
CA ALA A 47 -0.51 -0.72 12.76
C ALA A 47 0.56 0.36 12.69
N VAL A 48 0.80 0.85 11.47
CA VAL A 48 1.54 2.07 11.18
C VAL A 48 0.62 3.06 10.46
N PHE A 49 0.85 4.34 10.71
CA PHE A 49 -0.05 5.40 10.29
C PHE A 49 0.72 6.53 9.59
N THR A 50 0.02 7.34 8.82
CA THR A 50 0.58 8.53 8.18
C THR A 50 1.33 9.44 9.18
N LYS A 51 2.42 10.02 8.70
CA LYS A 51 3.16 11.11 9.39
C LYS A 51 2.62 12.50 9.06
N ASN A 52 1.63 12.60 8.14
CA ASN A 52 0.97 13.87 7.88
C ASN A 52 0.50 14.49 9.21
N VAL A 53 0.72 15.77 9.39
CA VAL A 53 0.28 16.47 10.62
C VAL A 53 -1.25 16.63 10.66
N VAL A 54 -1.88 16.68 9.49
CA VAL A 54 -3.34 16.63 9.32
C VAL A 54 -3.74 15.16 9.27
N LYS A 55 -4.25 14.64 10.39
CA LYS A 55 -4.66 13.22 10.51
C LYS A 55 -6.16 13.10 10.52
N ALA A 56 -6.66 12.07 9.83
CA ALA A 56 -8.06 11.69 9.91
C ALA A 56 -8.40 11.12 11.29
N ALA A 57 -9.65 11.30 11.71
CA ALA A 57 -10.14 10.89 13.01
C ALA A 57 -9.95 9.39 13.32
N PRO A 58 -10.16 8.43 12.38
CA PRO A 58 -9.90 7.03 12.63
C PRO A 58 -8.50 6.73 13.17
N ILE A 59 -7.48 7.50 12.75
CA ILE A 59 -6.10 7.28 13.21
C ILE A 59 -5.94 7.54 14.72
N HIS A 60 -6.67 8.51 15.27
CA HIS A 60 -6.64 8.81 16.70
C HIS A 60 -7.28 7.67 17.49
N VAL A 61 -8.43 7.17 17.03
CA VAL A 61 -9.15 6.04 17.62
C VAL A 61 -8.29 4.77 17.57
N ASP A 62 -7.74 4.42 16.40
CA ASP A 62 -6.92 3.22 16.23
C ASP A 62 -5.65 3.22 17.09
N LYS A 63 -5.04 4.39 17.31
CA LYS A 63 -3.87 4.50 18.20
C LYS A 63 -4.23 4.20 19.66
N ALA A 64 -5.45 4.57 20.09
CA ALA A 64 -5.93 4.26 21.41
C ALA A 64 -6.30 2.78 21.52
N HIS A 65 -7.05 2.24 20.57
CA HIS A 65 -7.50 0.85 20.55
C HIS A 65 -6.33 -0.14 20.47
N LEU A 66 -5.35 0.10 19.61
CA LEU A 66 -4.18 -0.77 19.45
C LEU A 66 -3.09 -0.56 20.51
N ALA A 67 -3.33 0.21 21.57
CA ALA A 67 -2.34 0.47 22.61
C ALA A 67 -1.94 -0.80 23.39
N ASP A 68 -2.83 -1.77 23.52
CA ASP A 68 -2.58 -3.08 24.16
C ASP A 68 -2.06 -4.14 23.17
N GLY A 69 -1.94 -3.81 21.87
CA GLY A 69 -1.47 -4.72 20.83
C GLY A 69 -2.45 -5.80 20.44
N LYS A 70 -3.76 -5.59 20.63
CA LYS A 70 -4.80 -6.54 20.32
C LYS A 70 -5.86 -5.95 19.39
N ALA A 71 -6.51 -6.82 18.62
CA ALA A 71 -7.72 -6.50 17.87
C ALA A 71 -8.50 -7.79 17.53
N ARG A 72 -9.75 -7.63 17.13
CA ARG A 72 -10.64 -8.71 16.69
C ARG A 72 -11.09 -8.55 15.26
N ALA A 73 -11.25 -7.32 14.82
CA ALA A 73 -11.78 -7.02 13.49
C ALA A 73 -11.31 -5.67 12.97
N ILE A 74 -11.54 -5.47 11.67
CA ILE A 74 -11.33 -4.20 10.97
C ILE A 74 -12.64 -3.82 10.29
N ILE A 75 -13.14 -2.59 10.54
CA ILE A 75 -14.23 -1.99 9.77
C ILE A 75 -13.68 -0.80 8.98
N ALA A 76 -13.98 -0.73 7.69
CA ALA A 76 -13.50 0.35 6.84
C ALA A 76 -14.58 0.86 5.90
N ASN A 77 -14.69 2.17 5.73
CA ASN A 77 -15.54 2.76 4.71
C ASN A 77 -14.75 3.47 3.62
N SER A 78 -15.35 3.54 2.44
CA SER A 78 -14.90 4.41 1.34
C SER A 78 -16.01 5.39 0.93
N GLY A 79 -15.60 6.51 0.31
CA GLY A 79 -16.49 7.61 -0.08
C GLY A 79 -16.40 8.85 0.80
N ASN A 80 -16.02 8.68 2.07
CA ASN A 80 -15.78 9.79 3.00
C ASN A 80 -14.54 9.46 3.85
N ALA A 81 -13.60 10.40 3.93
CA ALA A 81 -12.33 10.23 4.63
C ALA A 81 -12.44 10.37 6.16
N ASN A 82 -13.53 10.90 6.68
CA ASN A 82 -13.68 11.27 8.10
C ASN A 82 -12.48 12.10 8.62
N ALA A 83 -12.02 13.02 7.77
CA ALA A 83 -10.88 13.91 8.02
C ALA A 83 -11.32 15.37 7.93
N CYS A 84 -10.78 16.21 8.80
CA CYS A 84 -11.08 17.66 8.85
C CYS A 84 -12.58 17.98 8.94
N ALA A 85 -13.37 17.13 9.56
CA ALA A 85 -14.81 17.27 9.72
C ALA A 85 -15.22 17.27 11.20
N PRO A 86 -16.34 17.92 11.57
CA PRO A 86 -16.86 17.86 12.93
C PRO A 86 -17.19 16.42 13.37
N HIS A 87 -17.06 16.13 14.66
CA HIS A 87 -17.43 14.86 15.29
C HIS A 87 -16.70 13.63 14.70
N GLY A 88 -15.51 13.80 14.10
CA GLY A 88 -14.83 12.73 13.40
C GLY A 88 -14.50 11.53 14.28
N GLU A 89 -13.92 11.75 15.46
CA GLU A 89 -13.59 10.68 16.41
C GLU A 89 -14.85 10.01 16.97
N GLU A 90 -15.88 10.80 17.35
CA GLU A 90 -17.16 10.27 17.80
C GLU A 90 -17.80 9.36 16.72
N ASN A 91 -17.74 9.74 15.44
CA ASN A 91 -18.27 8.94 14.35
C ASN A 91 -17.44 7.67 14.11
N ALA A 92 -16.12 7.72 14.25
CA ALA A 92 -15.26 6.55 14.17
C ALA A 92 -15.55 5.56 15.32
N GLU A 93 -15.74 6.06 16.54
CA GLU A 93 -16.14 5.23 17.68
C GLU A 93 -17.53 4.59 17.51
N LYS A 94 -18.49 5.28 16.89
CA LYS A 94 -19.79 4.69 16.53
C LYS A 94 -19.65 3.55 15.55
N MET A 95 -18.77 3.66 14.57
CA MET A 95 -18.45 2.55 13.63
C MET A 95 -17.88 1.34 14.40
N CYS A 96 -16.93 1.58 15.31
CA CYS A 96 -16.37 0.53 16.17
C CYS A 96 -17.45 -0.12 17.03
N ALA A 97 -18.27 0.66 17.70
CA ALA A 97 -19.34 0.16 18.56
C ALA A 97 -20.38 -0.68 17.80
N ALA A 98 -20.76 -0.26 16.58
CA ALA A 98 -21.69 -1.01 15.74
C ALA A 98 -21.09 -2.37 15.33
N ALA A 99 -19.83 -2.40 14.87
CA ALA A 99 -19.13 -3.62 14.50
C ALA A 99 -18.95 -4.55 15.72
N ALA A 100 -18.50 -4.01 16.84
CA ALA A 100 -18.29 -4.76 18.09
C ALA A 100 -19.59 -5.41 18.60
N LYS A 101 -20.70 -4.69 18.55
CA LYS A 101 -22.02 -5.21 18.91
C LYS A 101 -22.43 -6.40 18.04
N ALA A 102 -22.20 -6.34 16.74
CA ALA A 102 -22.54 -7.41 15.82
C ALA A 102 -21.64 -8.64 15.99
N ILE A 103 -20.34 -8.43 16.30
CA ILE A 103 -19.34 -9.49 16.49
C ILE A 103 -19.44 -10.11 17.89
N GLY A 104 -19.84 -9.33 18.90
CA GLY A 104 -19.86 -9.73 20.31
C GLY A 104 -18.51 -9.52 21.01
N CYS A 105 -17.79 -8.46 20.69
CA CYS A 105 -16.53 -8.05 21.32
C CYS A 105 -16.64 -6.60 21.86
N LYS A 106 -15.54 -6.01 22.30
CA LYS A 106 -15.51 -4.63 22.76
C LYS A 106 -15.24 -3.67 21.60
N PRO A 107 -15.71 -2.41 21.64
CA PRO A 107 -15.36 -1.40 20.64
C PRO A 107 -13.85 -1.21 20.48
N GLU A 108 -13.09 -1.31 21.56
CA GLU A 108 -11.64 -1.17 21.58
C GLU A 108 -10.91 -2.32 20.85
N ASP A 109 -11.58 -3.45 20.60
CA ASP A 109 -11.06 -4.57 19.82
C ASP A 109 -11.22 -4.35 18.29
N ILE A 110 -11.78 -3.23 17.85
CA ILE A 110 -12.05 -2.91 16.45
C ILE A 110 -11.06 -1.85 15.95
N VAL A 111 -10.43 -2.15 14.82
CA VAL A 111 -9.68 -1.17 14.01
C VAL A 111 -10.66 -0.51 13.03
N VAL A 112 -10.62 0.81 12.93
CA VAL A 112 -11.53 1.57 12.07
C VAL A 112 -10.74 2.38 11.03
N SER A 113 -11.19 2.35 9.78
CA SER A 113 -10.55 3.16 8.73
C SER A 113 -11.58 3.80 7.81
N SER A 114 -11.23 4.96 7.28
CA SER A 114 -12.07 5.71 6.34
C SER A 114 -11.22 6.22 5.18
N THR A 115 -11.80 6.34 4.00
CA THR A 115 -11.14 6.93 2.83
C THR A 115 -12.17 7.59 1.90
N GLY A 116 -11.77 8.63 1.18
CA GLY A 116 -12.63 9.38 0.25
C GLY A 116 -12.52 10.89 0.45
N VAL A 117 -13.63 11.59 0.35
CA VAL A 117 -13.67 13.07 0.40
C VAL A 117 -13.32 13.58 1.80
N ILE A 118 -12.44 14.59 1.85
CA ILE A 118 -12.02 15.31 3.06
C ILE A 118 -12.96 16.51 3.31
N GLY A 119 -13.18 16.86 4.59
CA GLY A 119 -13.92 18.06 5.00
C GLY A 119 -15.44 17.90 5.03
N GLN A 120 -15.97 16.72 4.74
CA GLN A 120 -17.39 16.41 4.84
C GLN A 120 -17.67 15.54 6.07
N THR A 121 -18.75 15.83 6.78
CA THR A 121 -19.21 14.98 7.88
C THR A 121 -19.68 13.64 7.32
N ILE A 122 -19.15 12.55 7.87
CA ILE A 122 -19.61 11.21 7.50
C ILE A 122 -21.03 10.95 7.99
N ASN A 123 -21.87 10.37 7.11
CA ASN A 123 -23.16 9.85 7.53
C ASN A 123 -22.94 8.48 8.20
N VAL A 124 -22.58 8.51 9.50
CA VAL A 124 -22.32 7.29 10.26
C VAL A 124 -23.58 6.44 10.47
N GLN A 125 -24.75 7.03 10.44
CA GLN A 125 -26.02 6.32 10.65
C GLN A 125 -26.24 5.22 9.59
N VAL A 126 -25.94 5.48 8.32
CA VAL A 126 -26.10 4.45 7.26
C VAL A 126 -25.14 3.28 7.47
N ILE A 127 -23.97 3.52 8.09
CA ILE A 127 -23.01 2.47 8.44
C ILE A 127 -23.56 1.65 9.63
N GLU A 128 -24.01 2.31 10.70
CA GLU A 128 -24.61 1.64 11.86
C GLU A 128 -25.79 0.75 11.46
N GLU A 129 -26.68 1.26 10.60
CA GLU A 129 -27.83 0.53 10.08
C GLU A 129 -27.42 -0.62 9.13
N GLY A 130 -26.32 -0.47 8.40
CA GLY A 130 -25.80 -1.46 7.45
C GLY A 130 -24.99 -2.59 8.10
N VAL A 131 -24.38 -2.37 9.28
CA VAL A 131 -23.50 -3.35 9.94
C VAL A 131 -24.17 -4.73 10.17
N PRO A 132 -25.45 -4.85 10.57
CA PRO A 132 -26.07 -6.18 10.70
C PRO A 132 -26.08 -6.98 9.37
N ALA A 133 -26.34 -6.33 8.25
CA ALA A 133 -26.32 -6.98 6.94
C ALA A 133 -24.87 -7.31 6.51
N LEU A 134 -23.92 -6.43 6.80
CA LEU A 134 -22.50 -6.63 6.55
C LEU A 134 -21.97 -7.83 7.35
N TYR A 135 -22.34 -7.95 8.61
CA TYR A 135 -21.96 -9.08 9.47
C TYR A 135 -22.59 -10.40 8.99
N ALA A 136 -23.85 -10.38 8.55
CA ALA A 136 -24.52 -11.54 7.99
C ALA A 136 -23.91 -12.01 6.66
N ALA A 137 -23.24 -11.12 5.93
CA ALA A 137 -22.55 -11.42 4.67
C ALA A 137 -21.10 -11.92 4.86
N LEU A 138 -20.61 -12.06 6.10
CA LEU A 138 -19.26 -12.54 6.36
C LEU A 138 -19.06 -13.99 5.92
N GLU A 139 -18.09 -14.22 5.05
CA GLU A 139 -17.71 -15.54 4.57
C GLU A 139 -16.19 -15.73 4.60
N ARG A 140 -15.75 -16.99 4.58
CA ARG A 140 -14.35 -17.37 4.42
C ARG A 140 -14.15 -17.89 3.01
N SER A 141 -14.07 -16.96 2.07
CA SER A 141 -13.86 -17.27 0.66
C SER A 141 -13.00 -16.21 -0.04
N ASN A 142 -12.52 -16.53 -1.23
CA ASN A 142 -11.81 -15.55 -2.06
C ASN A 142 -12.77 -14.43 -2.52
N GLU A 143 -14.03 -14.77 -2.78
CA GLU A 143 -15.09 -13.83 -3.17
C GLU A 143 -15.41 -12.84 -2.03
N ALA A 144 -15.36 -13.29 -0.79
CA ALA A 144 -15.56 -12.42 0.37
C ALA A 144 -14.38 -11.45 0.57
N SER A 145 -13.16 -11.91 0.38
CA SER A 145 -11.97 -11.06 0.37
C SER A 145 -12.01 -10.05 -0.78
N ASP A 146 -12.36 -10.49 -1.99
CA ASP A 146 -12.61 -9.64 -3.16
C ASP A 146 -13.66 -8.56 -2.87
N ALA A 147 -14.78 -8.94 -2.24
CA ALA A 147 -15.82 -8.00 -1.87
C ALA A 147 -15.32 -6.92 -0.90
N ALA A 148 -14.51 -7.29 0.09
CA ALA A 148 -13.90 -6.35 1.03
C ALA A 148 -12.89 -5.43 0.31
N ALA A 149 -12.06 -5.98 -0.60
CA ALA A 149 -11.12 -5.19 -1.40
C ALA A 149 -11.84 -4.13 -2.24
N HIS A 150 -12.95 -4.49 -2.90
CA HIS A 150 -13.75 -3.53 -3.67
C HIS A 150 -14.42 -2.48 -2.78
N ALA A 151 -14.80 -2.82 -1.56
CA ALA A 151 -15.50 -1.90 -0.65
C ALA A 151 -14.59 -0.77 -0.14
N ILE A 152 -13.28 -0.94 -0.14
CA ILE A 152 -12.33 0.10 0.28
C ILE A 152 -11.80 0.95 -0.88
N MET A 153 -12.07 0.61 -2.14
CA MET A 153 -11.61 1.36 -3.32
C MET A 153 -12.29 2.73 -3.41
N THR A 154 -11.57 3.71 -3.96
CA THR A 154 -12.10 5.04 -4.30
C THR A 154 -11.97 5.30 -5.79
N THR A 155 -10.84 5.85 -6.23
CA THR A 155 -10.48 6.08 -7.63
C THR A 155 -9.74 4.90 -8.25
N ASP A 156 -9.44 3.88 -7.47
CA ASP A 156 -8.80 2.64 -7.92
C ASP A 156 -9.59 2.02 -9.09
N THR A 157 -8.89 1.54 -10.11
CA THR A 157 -9.49 0.88 -11.27
C THR A 157 -9.49 -0.64 -11.13
N VAL A 158 -8.55 -1.18 -10.34
CA VAL A 158 -8.43 -2.60 -10.03
C VAL A 158 -8.24 -2.82 -8.53
N LYS A 159 -8.79 -3.93 -8.02
CA LYS A 159 -8.55 -4.35 -6.64
C LYS A 159 -7.08 -4.73 -6.43
N LYS A 160 -6.55 -4.46 -5.24
CA LYS A 160 -5.23 -4.91 -4.82
C LYS A 160 -5.41 -5.96 -3.73
N GLU A 161 -5.15 -7.19 -4.08
CA GLU A 161 -5.30 -8.36 -3.25
C GLU A 161 -4.14 -9.32 -3.52
N VAL A 162 -3.53 -9.86 -2.47
CA VAL A 162 -2.40 -10.79 -2.53
C VAL A 162 -2.46 -11.72 -1.33
N ALA A 163 -2.03 -12.97 -1.52
CA ALA A 163 -1.79 -13.92 -0.43
C ALA A 163 -0.51 -14.72 -0.66
N VAL A 164 0.13 -15.09 0.44
CA VAL A 164 1.34 -15.91 0.45
C VAL A 164 1.26 -16.98 1.53
N GLU A 165 2.01 -18.06 1.33
CA GLU A 165 2.25 -19.05 2.38
C GLU A 165 3.75 -19.30 2.56
N THR A 166 4.14 -19.61 3.78
CA THR A 166 5.52 -19.93 4.16
C THR A 166 5.53 -20.95 5.30
N THR A 167 6.72 -21.39 5.67
CA THR A 167 6.92 -22.28 6.83
C THR A 167 7.56 -21.50 7.97
N VAL A 168 6.94 -21.52 9.16
CA VAL A 168 7.43 -20.95 10.40
C VAL A 168 7.37 -22.02 11.49
N GLY A 169 8.47 -22.31 12.17
CA GLY A 169 8.51 -23.34 13.21
C GLY A 169 8.01 -24.71 12.75
N GLY A 170 8.23 -25.07 11.47
CA GLY A 170 7.75 -26.30 10.87
C GLY A 170 6.24 -26.35 10.55
N LYS A 171 5.51 -25.23 10.73
CA LYS A 171 4.09 -25.09 10.42
C LYS A 171 3.90 -24.26 9.15
N THR A 172 2.88 -24.61 8.37
CA THR A 172 2.44 -23.73 7.25
C THR A 172 1.72 -22.53 7.83
N VAL A 173 2.24 -21.36 7.54
CA VAL A 173 1.66 -20.07 7.89
C VAL A 173 1.19 -19.37 6.61
N ARG A 174 -0.02 -18.84 6.64
CA ARG A 174 -0.58 -18.04 5.56
C ARG A 174 -0.72 -16.59 5.96
N MET A 175 -0.47 -15.72 4.99
CA MET A 175 -0.69 -14.29 5.11
C MET A 175 -1.48 -13.83 3.90
N GLY A 176 -2.45 -12.96 4.13
CA GLY A 176 -3.19 -12.33 3.06
C GLY A 176 -3.37 -10.85 3.30
N GLY A 177 -3.59 -10.10 2.23
CA GLY A 177 -3.79 -8.67 2.33
C GLY A 177 -4.65 -8.10 1.23
N ILE A 178 -5.34 -7.03 1.57
CA ILE A 178 -5.99 -6.13 0.63
C ILE A 178 -5.46 -4.71 0.84
N ALA A 179 -5.35 -3.96 -0.25
CA ALA A 179 -4.93 -2.57 -0.19
C ALA A 179 -5.74 -1.72 -1.17
N LYS A 180 -5.83 -0.43 -0.89
CA LYS A 180 -6.35 0.58 -1.80
C LYS A 180 -5.42 1.79 -1.86
N GLY A 181 -5.38 2.40 -3.00
CA GLY A 181 -4.65 3.63 -3.28
C GLY A 181 -4.35 3.75 -4.77
N SER A 182 -4.67 4.91 -5.33
CA SER A 182 -4.50 5.25 -6.73
C SER A 182 -4.09 6.72 -6.91
N GLY A 183 -4.60 7.64 -6.09
CA GLY A 183 -4.16 9.03 -5.94
C GLY A 183 -3.85 9.38 -4.50
N MET A 184 -3.17 10.53 -4.29
CA MET A 184 -2.60 10.98 -3.02
C MET A 184 -1.65 9.91 -2.44
N ILE A 185 -0.71 9.44 -3.29
CA ILE A 185 0.22 8.35 -2.97
C ILE A 185 1.67 8.84 -3.02
N HIS A 186 2.21 9.21 -1.88
CA HIS A 186 3.64 9.43 -1.61
C HIS A 186 3.94 9.09 -0.15
N PRO A 187 4.09 7.80 0.20
CA PRO A 187 4.22 7.37 1.57
C PRO A 187 5.46 7.90 2.28
N ASN A 188 5.21 8.41 3.49
CA ASN A 188 6.25 8.58 4.50
C ASN A 188 5.73 7.94 5.79
N MET A 189 5.75 6.59 5.86
CA MET A 189 5.13 5.73 6.85
C MET A 189 3.60 5.60 6.72
N GLY A 190 3.11 5.27 5.54
CA GLY A 190 1.75 4.90 5.21
C GLY A 190 1.06 5.92 4.29
N THR A 191 0.70 5.52 3.05
CA THR A 191 -0.14 6.34 2.14
C THR A 191 -1.17 5.45 1.47
N MET A 192 -2.00 4.77 2.25
CA MET A 192 -3.01 3.88 1.72
C MET A 192 -3.84 3.31 2.86
N LEU A 193 -4.89 2.59 2.56
CA LEU A 193 -5.43 1.61 3.48
C LEU A 193 -4.90 0.23 3.06
N CYS A 194 -4.25 -0.44 3.99
CA CYS A 194 -3.75 -1.80 3.80
C CYS A 194 -4.09 -2.64 5.03
N PHE A 195 -4.83 -3.71 4.81
CA PHE A 195 -5.26 -4.62 5.85
C PHE A 195 -4.66 -6.00 5.58
N LEU A 196 -3.85 -6.46 6.53
CA LEU A 196 -3.11 -7.70 6.45
C LEU A 196 -3.60 -8.65 7.55
N THR A 197 -3.75 -9.92 7.19
CA THR A 197 -4.14 -10.99 8.09
C THR A 197 -3.12 -12.11 8.04
N THR A 198 -2.89 -12.77 9.17
CA THR A 198 -2.06 -13.97 9.22
C THR A 198 -2.53 -14.91 10.33
N ASP A 199 -2.39 -16.20 10.10
CA ASP A 199 -2.61 -17.24 11.11
C ASP A 199 -1.36 -17.56 11.94
N CYS A 200 -0.26 -16.82 11.75
CA CYS A 200 0.96 -16.97 12.53
C CYS A 200 0.75 -16.57 14.00
N ALA A 201 1.30 -17.35 14.92
CA ALA A 201 1.45 -16.95 16.31
C ALA A 201 2.71 -16.10 16.48
N ILE A 202 2.52 -14.81 16.78
CA ILE A 202 3.59 -13.81 16.92
C ILE A 202 3.15 -12.74 17.90
N SER A 203 4.07 -12.24 18.74
CA SER A 203 3.74 -11.20 19.73
C SER A 203 3.48 -9.83 19.08
N PRO A 204 2.67 -8.96 19.73
CA PRO A 204 2.41 -7.61 19.22
C PRO A 204 3.68 -6.80 18.96
N GLU A 205 4.70 -6.92 19.83
CA GLU A 205 5.98 -6.22 19.67
C GLU A 205 6.73 -6.69 18.44
N MET A 206 6.71 -8.01 18.17
CA MET A 206 7.39 -8.56 17.00
C MET A 206 6.63 -8.25 15.71
N ILE A 207 5.28 -8.23 15.72
CA ILE A 207 4.50 -7.74 14.58
C ILE A 207 4.83 -6.28 14.27
N LYS A 208 4.84 -5.43 15.30
CA LYS A 208 5.16 -4.00 15.13
C LYS A 208 6.55 -3.80 14.56
N THR A 209 7.53 -4.57 15.04
CA THR A 209 8.90 -4.55 14.53
C THR A 209 8.94 -4.97 13.06
N ALA A 210 8.33 -6.11 12.72
CA ALA A 210 8.29 -6.61 11.35
C ALA A 210 7.56 -5.66 10.39
N LEU A 211 6.45 -5.04 10.84
CA LEU A 211 5.68 -4.09 10.05
C LEU A 211 6.49 -2.82 9.75
N LEU A 212 7.20 -2.26 10.73
CA LEU A 212 8.08 -1.10 10.55
C LEU A 212 9.22 -1.40 9.57
N GLU A 213 9.89 -2.56 9.72
CA GLU A 213 10.95 -3.00 8.82
C GLU A 213 10.44 -3.27 7.39
N THR A 214 9.19 -3.70 7.25
CA THR A 214 8.56 -3.99 5.95
C THR A 214 8.11 -2.73 5.24
N VAL A 215 7.37 -1.86 5.92
CA VAL A 215 6.79 -0.64 5.31
C VAL A 215 7.90 0.28 4.80
N GLY A 216 9.04 0.36 5.50
CA GLY A 216 10.19 1.14 5.08
C GLY A 216 10.74 0.76 3.72
N VAL A 217 10.74 -0.52 3.38
CA VAL A 217 11.32 -1.04 2.12
C VAL A 217 10.28 -1.41 1.07
N THR A 218 8.99 -1.17 1.32
CA THR A 218 7.89 -1.49 0.40
C THR A 218 7.02 -0.27 0.13
N PHE A 219 5.99 -0.02 0.93
CA PHE A 219 5.06 1.08 0.73
C PHE A 219 5.73 2.46 0.74
N ASN A 220 6.74 2.70 1.58
CA ASN A 220 7.48 3.97 1.57
C ASN A 220 8.31 4.19 0.30
N ARG A 221 8.43 3.19 -0.56
CA ARG A 221 9.17 3.24 -1.83
C ARG A 221 8.28 3.39 -3.05
N ILE A 222 7.00 3.75 -2.88
CA ILE A 222 6.13 4.09 -4.01
C ILE A 222 5.80 5.57 -4.07
N SER A 223 5.44 6.08 -5.26
CA SER A 223 4.86 7.40 -5.45
C SER A 223 3.99 7.44 -6.70
N VAL A 224 2.78 8.01 -6.58
CA VAL A 224 1.90 8.33 -7.71
C VAL A 224 2.00 9.81 -8.05
N ASP A 225 1.77 10.71 -7.10
CA ASP A 225 1.61 12.15 -7.34
C ASP A 225 2.43 13.04 -6.39
N GLY A 226 3.17 12.44 -5.46
CA GLY A 226 3.98 13.19 -4.50
C GLY A 226 3.23 13.68 -3.26
N ASP A 227 1.92 13.41 -3.17
CA ASP A 227 1.07 13.86 -2.07
C ASP A 227 0.90 12.78 -0.99
N THR A 228 1.11 13.17 0.29
CA THR A 228 0.94 12.27 1.43
C THR A 228 -0.46 12.41 2.02
N SER A 229 -1.21 11.31 2.09
CA SER A 229 -2.59 11.27 2.57
C SER A 229 -2.72 11.54 4.08
N THR A 230 -3.92 11.92 4.48
CA THR A 230 -4.34 12.15 5.87
C THR A 230 -4.79 10.86 6.58
N ASN A 231 -5.05 9.77 5.84
CA ASN A 231 -5.77 8.59 6.34
C ASN A 231 -4.94 7.31 6.41
N ASP A 232 -3.70 7.34 5.97
CA ASP A 232 -2.92 6.14 5.76
C ASP A 232 -2.81 5.25 6.97
N THR A 233 -3.18 3.99 6.78
CA THR A 233 -3.15 2.95 7.79
C THR A 233 -2.72 1.63 7.16
N CYS A 234 -1.65 1.04 7.67
CA CYS A 234 -1.29 -0.35 7.39
C CYS A 234 -1.39 -1.14 8.69
N CYS A 235 -2.34 -2.08 8.75
CA CYS A 235 -2.64 -2.87 9.94
C CYS A 235 -2.45 -4.37 9.67
N VAL A 236 -1.87 -5.08 10.65
CA VAL A 236 -1.71 -6.54 10.66
C VAL A 236 -2.50 -7.11 11.82
N LEU A 237 -3.34 -8.12 11.54
CA LEU A 237 -3.98 -8.98 12.52
C LEU A 237 -3.39 -10.40 12.45
N ALA A 238 -2.89 -10.92 13.58
CA ALA A 238 -2.28 -12.25 13.68
C ALA A 238 -3.02 -13.06 14.75
N ASN A 239 -3.71 -14.15 14.35
CA ASN A 239 -4.59 -14.90 15.23
C ASN A 239 -3.99 -16.20 15.79
N GLY A 240 -2.80 -16.61 15.33
CA GLY A 240 -2.08 -17.77 15.89
C GLY A 240 -2.61 -19.14 15.50
N LEU A 241 -3.61 -19.24 14.63
CA LEU A 241 -4.27 -20.52 14.29
C LEU A 241 -3.41 -21.48 13.46
N ALA A 242 -2.27 -21.04 12.92
CA ALA A 242 -1.29 -21.93 12.27
C ALA A 242 -0.65 -22.92 13.27
N GLY A 243 -0.66 -22.60 14.56
CA GLY A 243 -0.17 -23.48 15.63
C GLY A 243 1.35 -23.60 15.66
N ASN A 244 2.08 -22.61 15.16
CA ASN A 244 3.52 -22.46 15.39
C ASN A 244 3.77 -21.95 16.82
N GLU A 245 4.99 -22.14 17.33
CA GLU A 245 5.41 -21.51 18.58
C GLU A 245 5.37 -19.98 18.40
N THR A 246 4.90 -19.27 19.44
CA THR A 246 4.75 -17.80 19.35
C THR A 246 6.11 -17.13 19.16
N ILE A 247 6.26 -16.37 18.09
CA ILE A 247 7.46 -15.59 17.82
C ILE A 247 7.51 -14.41 18.81
N THR A 248 8.48 -14.44 19.73
CA THR A 248 8.67 -13.40 20.76
C THR A 248 10.01 -12.68 20.65
N ALA A 249 10.87 -13.11 19.73
CA ALA A 249 12.19 -12.53 19.47
C ALA A 249 12.61 -12.73 18.01
N LYS A 250 13.62 -11.97 17.57
CA LYS A 250 14.27 -12.18 16.27
C LYS A 250 15.00 -13.52 16.24
N GLY A 251 14.95 -14.19 15.10
CA GLY A 251 15.53 -15.51 14.84
C GLY A 251 14.96 -16.12 13.56
N PRO A 252 15.27 -17.37 13.23
CA PRO A 252 14.89 -17.99 11.96
C PRO A 252 13.38 -17.94 11.65
N ASP A 253 12.52 -18.11 12.65
CA ASP A 253 11.07 -18.07 12.49
C ASP A 253 10.58 -16.63 12.23
N TYR A 254 11.17 -15.63 12.92
CA TYR A 254 10.92 -14.22 12.63
C TYR A 254 11.39 -13.85 11.23
N ASP A 255 12.56 -14.31 10.81
CA ASP A 255 13.11 -14.01 9.48
C ASP A 255 12.25 -14.61 8.37
N ALA A 256 11.72 -15.82 8.58
CA ALA A 256 10.76 -16.45 7.66
C ALA A 256 9.45 -15.67 7.59
N PHE A 257 8.90 -15.23 8.72
CA PHE A 257 7.73 -14.36 8.81
C PHE A 257 7.98 -13.03 8.10
N LEU A 258 9.08 -12.35 8.40
CA LEU A 258 9.45 -11.05 7.82
C LEU A 258 9.63 -11.15 6.30
N THR A 259 10.25 -12.23 5.80
CA THR A 259 10.41 -12.47 4.37
C THR A 259 9.05 -12.59 3.66
N ALA A 260 8.11 -13.32 4.25
CA ALA A 260 6.77 -13.48 3.69
C ALA A 260 5.98 -12.17 3.74
N LEU A 261 6.05 -11.42 4.85
CA LEU A 261 5.40 -10.13 5.00
C LEU A 261 5.94 -9.11 3.99
N ARG A 262 7.26 -9.07 3.77
CA ARG A 262 7.89 -8.22 2.75
C ARG A 262 7.44 -8.56 1.35
N ALA A 263 7.39 -9.84 0.98
CA ALA A 263 6.94 -10.27 -0.33
C ALA A 263 5.47 -9.87 -0.58
N LEU A 264 4.59 -10.11 0.40
CA LEU A 264 3.19 -9.71 0.35
C LEU A 264 3.03 -8.19 0.16
N CYS A 265 3.72 -7.39 0.99
CA CYS A 265 3.63 -5.93 0.95
C CYS A 265 4.28 -5.33 -0.31
N THR A 266 5.37 -5.94 -0.83
CA THR A 266 5.98 -5.52 -2.09
C THR A 266 5.01 -5.69 -3.25
N ALA A 267 4.36 -6.85 -3.35
CA ALA A 267 3.38 -7.11 -4.40
C ALA A 267 2.17 -6.15 -4.33
N LEU A 268 1.68 -5.84 -3.12
CA LEU A 268 0.61 -4.85 -2.93
C LEU A 268 1.07 -3.44 -3.31
N ALA A 269 2.28 -3.03 -2.92
CA ALA A 269 2.86 -1.72 -3.23
C ALA A 269 3.03 -1.52 -4.76
N GLN A 270 3.54 -2.54 -5.46
CA GLN A 270 3.66 -2.52 -6.92
C GLN A 270 2.29 -2.40 -7.61
N LYS A 271 1.28 -3.17 -7.15
CA LYS A 271 -0.09 -3.06 -7.67
C LYS A 271 -0.68 -1.66 -7.45
N MET A 272 -0.35 -1.00 -6.34
CA MET A 272 -0.79 0.38 -6.08
C MET A 272 -0.10 1.38 -7.00
N ALA A 273 1.21 1.27 -7.20
CA ALA A 273 1.95 2.13 -8.13
C ALA A 273 1.47 1.95 -9.57
N ALA A 274 1.21 0.71 -10.00
CA ALA A 274 0.73 0.39 -11.35
C ALA A 274 -0.68 0.94 -11.63
N ASP A 275 -1.56 1.00 -10.59
CA ASP A 275 -2.93 1.51 -10.70
C ASP A 275 -3.03 2.99 -10.27
N GLY A 276 -1.97 3.79 -10.46
CA GLY A 276 -2.04 5.23 -10.25
C GLY A 276 -3.13 5.87 -11.10
N GLU A 277 -3.78 6.94 -10.60
CA GLU A 277 -4.88 7.61 -11.31
C GLU A 277 -4.51 7.97 -12.75
N GLY A 278 -5.18 7.31 -13.70
CA GLY A 278 -4.96 7.49 -15.13
C GLY A 278 -3.63 6.96 -15.67
N ALA A 279 -2.85 6.23 -14.87
CA ALA A 279 -1.56 5.68 -15.27
C ALA A 279 -1.69 4.63 -16.39
N LYS A 280 -0.64 4.53 -17.20
CA LYS A 280 -0.48 3.53 -18.26
C LYS A 280 0.78 2.68 -18.10
N HIS A 281 1.73 3.16 -17.29
CA HIS A 281 3.01 2.52 -17.07
C HIS A 281 3.30 2.36 -15.58
N LEU A 282 3.75 1.17 -15.17
CA LEU A 282 4.47 0.98 -13.93
C LEU A 282 5.93 1.36 -14.17
N ILE A 283 6.47 2.29 -13.41
CA ILE A 283 7.88 2.69 -13.45
C ILE A 283 8.60 2.05 -12.27
N THR A 284 9.57 1.19 -12.56
CA THR A 284 10.49 0.64 -11.57
C THR A 284 11.83 1.36 -11.68
N CYS A 285 12.20 2.16 -10.70
CA CYS A 285 13.51 2.82 -10.66
C CYS A 285 14.43 2.10 -9.70
N THR A 286 15.51 1.50 -10.23
CA THR A 286 16.54 0.84 -9.43
C THR A 286 17.82 1.64 -9.51
N VAL A 287 18.28 2.11 -8.35
CA VAL A 287 19.58 2.77 -8.14
C VAL A 287 20.54 1.77 -7.54
N SER A 288 21.68 1.56 -8.16
CA SER A 288 22.77 0.68 -7.71
C SER A 288 24.09 1.43 -7.61
N GLY A 289 25.04 0.86 -6.85
CA GLY A 289 26.36 1.45 -6.71
C GLY A 289 26.40 2.76 -5.92
N ALA A 290 25.39 3.04 -5.10
CA ALA A 290 25.37 4.19 -4.20
C ALA A 290 26.27 3.96 -2.96
N ALA A 291 26.67 5.05 -2.31
CA ALA A 291 27.48 5.01 -1.09
C ALA A 291 26.77 4.27 0.05
N ASP A 292 25.46 4.49 0.21
CA ASP A 292 24.59 3.83 1.16
C ASP A 292 23.15 3.71 0.63
N GLU A 293 22.31 2.92 1.33
CA GLU A 293 20.93 2.66 0.93
C GLU A 293 20.05 3.92 1.00
N ALA A 294 20.30 4.82 1.96
CA ALA A 294 19.53 6.06 2.12
C ALA A 294 19.76 7.00 0.92
N THR A 295 21.00 7.08 0.44
CA THR A 295 21.35 7.81 -0.79
C THR A 295 20.66 7.21 -2.01
N ALA A 296 20.71 5.86 -2.17
CA ALA A 296 20.04 5.17 -3.26
C ALA A 296 18.52 5.41 -3.24
N GLU A 297 17.89 5.33 -2.06
CA GLU A 297 16.46 5.56 -1.89
C GLU A 297 16.07 7.00 -2.21
N THR A 298 16.83 7.98 -1.72
CA THR A 298 16.60 9.41 -1.97
C THR A 298 16.60 9.71 -3.47
N VAL A 299 17.59 9.18 -4.18
CA VAL A 299 17.70 9.34 -5.64
C VAL A 299 16.55 8.65 -6.37
N ALA A 300 16.29 7.38 -6.06
CA ALA A 300 15.23 6.61 -6.72
C ALA A 300 13.85 7.26 -6.53
N LYS A 301 13.53 7.70 -5.30
CA LYS A 301 12.28 8.41 -4.98
C LYS A 301 12.17 9.74 -5.72
N SER A 302 13.25 10.51 -5.83
CA SER A 302 13.27 11.76 -6.59
C SER A 302 12.94 11.53 -8.07
N VAL A 303 13.52 10.47 -8.67
CA VAL A 303 13.29 10.13 -10.09
C VAL A 303 11.84 9.73 -10.35
N ILE A 304 11.27 8.80 -9.56
CA ILE A 304 9.88 8.36 -9.75
C ILE A 304 8.83 9.43 -9.41
N SER A 305 9.20 10.44 -8.60
CA SER A 305 8.31 11.56 -8.23
C SER A 305 8.44 12.75 -9.18
N SER A 306 9.44 12.76 -10.07
CA SER A 306 9.67 13.84 -11.01
C SER A 306 8.56 13.93 -12.06
N THR A 307 7.76 14.98 -12.04
CA THR A 307 6.70 15.24 -13.04
C THR A 307 7.24 15.19 -14.47
N LEU A 308 8.44 15.72 -14.72
CA LEU A 308 9.04 15.71 -16.04
C LEU A 308 9.48 14.31 -16.48
N THR A 309 10.02 13.49 -15.56
CA THR A 309 10.36 12.08 -15.84
C THR A 309 9.09 11.28 -16.13
N LYS A 310 8.06 11.42 -15.30
CA LYS A 310 6.76 10.74 -15.50
C LYS A 310 6.12 11.09 -16.84
N ALA A 311 6.17 12.40 -17.23
CA ALA A 311 5.67 12.87 -18.53
C ALA A 311 6.51 12.36 -19.71
N ALA A 312 7.81 12.18 -19.53
CA ALA A 312 8.68 11.60 -20.57
C ALA A 312 8.31 10.11 -20.82
N ILE A 313 8.14 9.33 -19.75
CA ILE A 313 7.70 7.92 -19.88
C ILE A 313 6.34 7.85 -20.59
N PHE A 314 5.36 8.68 -20.19
CA PHE A 314 4.07 8.74 -20.86
C PHE A 314 4.19 9.02 -22.37
N GLY A 315 5.12 9.89 -22.77
CA GLY A 315 5.40 10.24 -24.15
C GLY A 315 6.32 9.25 -24.89
N ALA A 316 6.74 8.15 -24.26
CA ALA A 316 7.78 7.25 -24.76
C ALA A 316 9.06 8.00 -25.19
N ASP A 317 9.45 9.05 -24.44
CA ASP A 317 10.64 9.87 -24.64
C ASP A 317 11.75 9.39 -23.68
N ALA A 318 12.85 8.90 -24.24
CA ALA A 318 14.01 8.42 -23.48
C ALA A 318 14.83 9.59 -22.87
N ASN A 319 14.18 10.45 -22.14
CA ASN A 319 14.74 11.68 -21.63
C ASN A 319 15.63 11.44 -20.39
N TRP A 320 16.81 10.87 -20.62
CA TRP A 320 17.82 10.65 -19.58
C TRP A 320 18.22 11.97 -18.87
N GLY A 321 18.15 13.11 -19.57
CA GLY A 321 18.44 14.42 -18.99
C GLY A 321 17.48 14.79 -17.86
N ARG A 322 16.19 14.43 -17.97
CA ARG A 322 15.20 14.61 -16.89
C ARG A 322 15.49 13.69 -15.71
N VAL A 323 15.97 12.47 -15.97
CA VAL A 323 16.41 11.54 -14.91
C VAL A 323 17.58 12.14 -14.13
N LEU A 324 18.65 12.58 -14.81
CA LEU A 324 19.81 13.24 -14.16
C LEU A 324 19.41 14.51 -13.42
N CYS A 325 18.50 15.30 -13.99
CA CYS A 325 17.97 16.50 -13.33
C CYS A 325 17.28 16.12 -12.02
N ALA A 326 16.43 15.08 -12.02
CA ALA A 326 15.74 14.60 -10.83
C ALA A 326 16.72 14.07 -9.77
N MET A 327 17.77 13.38 -10.17
CA MET A 327 18.87 13.00 -9.28
C MET A 327 19.54 14.22 -8.66
N GLY A 328 19.85 15.23 -9.49
CA GLY A 328 20.62 16.42 -9.08
C GLY A 328 19.94 17.29 -8.03
N TYR A 329 18.61 17.37 -8.05
CA TYR A 329 17.87 18.12 -7.01
C TYR A 329 17.34 17.26 -5.88
N SER A 330 17.66 15.97 -5.85
CA SER A 330 17.17 15.02 -4.82
C SER A 330 17.62 15.36 -3.40
N GLY A 331 18.70 16.14 -3.26
CA GLY A 331 19.37 16.39 -1.99
C GLY A 331 20.44 15.36 -1.63
N ALA A 332 20.55 14.28 -2.38
CA ALA A 332 21.64 13.30 -2.19
C ALA A 332 22.97 13.85 -2.74
N ALA A 333 24.07 13.54 -2.08
CA ALA A 333 25.42 13.84 -2.58
C ALA A 333 25.90 12.70 -3.47
N PHE A 334 26.34 13.01 -4.68
CA PHE A 334 26.93 12.03 -5.62
C PHE A 334 27.75 12.75 -6.71
N ASP A 335 28.64 12.00 -7.38
CA ASP A 335 29.40 12.48 -8.51
C ASP A 335 28.66 12.21 -9.84
N PRO A 336 28.10 13.23 -10.51
CA PRO A 336 27.36 13.03 -11.75
C PRO A 336 28.21 12.44 -12.90
N GLU A 337 29.54 12.57 -12.85
CA GLU A 337 30.43 12.01 -13.89
C GLU A 337 30.63 10.48 -13.76
N LYS A 338 30.05 9.87 -12.73
CA LYS A 338 30.05 8.39 -12.53
C LYS A 338 28.71 7.74 -12.86
N VAL A 339 27.70 8.54 -13.20
CA VAL A 339 26.33 8.04 -13.36
C VAL A 339 26.12 7.45 -14.75
N ASP A 340 25.61 6.21 -14.78
CA ASP A 340 25.08 5.57 -15.98
C ASP A 340 23.55 5.41 -15.86
N VAL A 341 22.82 5.55 -16.98
CA VAL A 341 21.36 5.38 -17.02
C VAL A 341 20.97 4.48 -18.18
N HIS A 342 20.15 3.48 -17.89
CA HIS A 342 19.50 2.60 -18.86
C HIS A 342 17.98 2.67 -18.73
N PHE A 343 17.29 2.44 -19.84
CA PHE A 343 15.88 2.08 -19.84
C PHE A 343 15.72 0.62 -20.27
N ALA A 344 14.85 -0.11 -19.58
CA ALA A 344 14.59 -1.51 -19.88
C ALA A 344 13.09 -1.85 -19.77
N SER A 345 12.68 -2.90 -20.45
CA SER A 345 11.36 -3.53 -20.38
C SER A 345 11.41 -4.93 -21.00
N ALA A 346 10.28 -5.59 -21.15
CA ALA A 346 10.19 -6.84 -21.90
C ALA A 346 10.67 -6.72 -23.35
N ALA A 347 10.67 -5.51 -23.93
CA ALA A 347 11.13 -5.24 -25.30
C ALA A 347 12.66 -5.12 -25.45
N GLY A 348 13.40 -5.03 -24.34
CA GLY A 348 14.87 -4.96 -24.35
C GLY A 348 15.45 -4.04 -23.25
N ASP A 349 16.75 -3.80 -23.38
CA ASP A 349 17.55 -2.89 -22.53
C ASP A 349 18.37 -1.96 -23.41
N ILE A 350 18.50 -0.70 -23.04
CA ILE A 350 19.30 0.28 -23.78
C ILE A 350 19.96 1.30 -22.86
N ALA A 351 21.28 1.46 -23.01
CA ALA A 351 22.04 2.54 -22.37
C ALA A 351 21.75 3.88 -23.06
N VAL A 352 21.38 4.89 -22.31
CA VAL A 352 21.08 6.24 -22.82
C VAL A 352 22.02 7.33 -22.27
N CYS A 353 22.70 7.01 -21.16
CA CYS A 353 23.70 7.88 -20.54
C CYS A 353 24.83 7.04 -19.94
N ALA A 354 26.05 7.47 -20.13
CA ALA A 354 27.22 6.90 -19.48
C ALA A 354 28.14 8.02 -18.98
N LYS A 355 28.65 7.86 -17.75
CA LYS A 355 29.50 8.84 -17.06
C LYS A 355 28.92 10.25 -17.11
N GLY A 356 27.62 10.36 -16.85
CA GLY A 356 26.88 11.62 -16.84
C GLY A 356 26.66 12.28 -18.19
N ARG A 357 26.95 11.59 -19.29
CA ARG A 357 26.85 12.12 -20.65
C ARG A 357 25.94 11.25 -21.51
N GLY A 358 25.13 11.90 -22.36
CA GLY A 358 24.27 11.19 -23.30
C GLY A 358 25.04 10.36 -24.29
N LEU A 359 24.50 9.23 -24.63
CA LEU A 359 24.97 8.36 -25.67
C LEU A 359 24.12 8.53 -26.93
N ASP A 360 24.68 8.17 -28.08
CA ASP A 360 23.88 7.90 -29.28
C ASP A 360 23.20 6.53 -29.09
N PHE A 361 21.88 6.47 -29.24
CA PHE A 361 21.11 5.25 -29.03
C PHE A 361 20.02 5.07 -30.12
N ASP A 362 19.55 3.84 -30.28
CA ASP A 362 18.46 3.50 -31.20
C ASP A 362 17.11 4.01 -30.68
N GLU A 363 16.61 5.13 -31.23
CA GLU A 363 15.33 5.73 -30.86
C GLU A 363 14.14 4.80 -31.12
N ALA A 364 14.22 3.95 -32.16
CA ALA A 364 13.13 3.02 -32.48
C ALA A 364 13.04 1.88 -31.44
N LEU A 365 14.17 1.36 -30.99
CA LEU A 365 14.23 0.40 -29.89
C LEU A 365 13.77 1.04 -28.58
N THR A 366 14.25 2.24 -28.28
CA THR A 366 13.90 2.96 -27.05
C THR A 366 12.41 3.22 -26.97
N LYS A 367 11.79 3.63 -28.08
CA LYS A 367 10.34 3.83 -28.13
C LYS A 367 9.57 2.53 -27.88
N LYS A 368 10.05 1.37 -28.37
CA LYS A 368 9.46 0.06 -28.07
C LYS A 368 9.55 -0.26 -26.58
N ILE A 369 10.74 -0.05 -25.98
CA ILE A 369 10.98 -0.27 -24.56
C ILE A 369 10.01 0.57 -23.71
N LEU A 370 9.88 1.87 -24.01
CA LEU A 370 9.09 2.81 -23.23
C LEU A 370 7.57 2.75 -23.52
N THR A 371 7.14 1.93 -24.48
CA THR A 371 5.71 1.70 -24.78
C THR A 371 5.16 0.49 -24.00
N GLU A 372 6.04 -0.36 -23.43
CA GLU A 372 5.62 -1.47 -22.59
C GLU A 372 4.99 -0.97 -21.27
N HIS A 373 4.07 -1.76 -20.71
CA HIS A 373 3.42 -1.40 -19.45
C HIS A 373 4.43 -1.27 -18.28
N ASP A 374 5.37 -2.21 -18.18
CA ASP A 374 6.38 -2.24 -17.13
C ASP A 374 7.70 -1.67 -17.68
N VAL A 375 8.06 -0.48 -17.22
CA VAL A 375 9.27 0.24 -17.63
C VAL A 375 10.24 0.32 -16.46
N GLU A 376 11.49 -0.02 -16.70
CA GLU A 376 12.58 0.07 -15.74
C GLU A 376 13.49 1.25 -16.06
N ILE A 377 13.85 2.02 -15.04
CA ILE A 377 14.91 3.03 -15.05
C ILE A 377 16.03 2.48 -14.18
N LEU A 378 17.14 2.07 -14.82
CA LEU A 378 18.29 1.48 -14.14
C LEU A 378 19.39 2.55 -14.04
N ILE A 379 19.79 2.89 -12.83
CA ILE A 379 20.78 3.92 -12.53
C ILE A 379 21.95 3.28 -11.79
N THR A 380 23.17 3.50 -12.29
CA THR A 380 24.39 3.10 -11.58
C THR A 380 25.16 4.35 -11.17
N MET A 381 25.52 4.48 -9.88
CA MET A 381 26.19 5.66 -9.35
C MET A 381 27.73 5.53 -9.23
N GLY A 382 28.26 4.29 -9.23
CA GLY A 382 29.70 4.04 -9.22
C GLY A 382 30.44 4.53 -7.97
N GLU A 383 29.77 4.65 -6.80
CA GLU A 383 30.34 5.18 -5.56
C GLU A 383 30.37 4.19 -4.40
N GLY A 384 29.74 3.03 -4.58
CA GLY A 384 29.64 1.99 -3.56
C GLY A 384 28.95 0.73 -4.07
N SER A 385 28.27 0.03 -3.17
CA SER A 385 27.56 -1.23 -3.52
C SER A 385 26.09 -1.21 -3.07
N ALA A 386 25.62 -0.15 -2.48
CA ALA A 386 24.24 -0.07 -1.99
C ALA A 386 23.26 0.04 -3.15
N THR A 387 22.08 -0.55 -2.96
CA THR A 387 21.02 -0.60 -3.97
C THR A 387 19.66 -0.33 -3.34
N CYS A 388 18.82 0.40 -4.07
CA CYS A 388 17.43 0.60 -3.71
C CYS A 388 16.55 0.58 -4.95
N THR A 389 15.35 0.01 -4.82
CA THR A 389 14.31 0.04 -5.85
C THR A 389 13.08 0.77 -5.33
N CYS A 390 12.58 1.72 -6.13
CA CYS A 390 11.33 2.44 -5.89
C CYS A 390 10.38 2.27 -7.09
N TRP A 391 9.07 2.35 -6.81
CA TRP A 391 8.04 2.17 -7.84
C TRP A 391 7.17 3.42 -7.97
N GLY A 392 6.82 3.76 -9.19
CA GLY A 392 5.93 4.87 -9.50
C GLY A 392 5.11 4.55 -10.74
N CYS A 393 4.45 5.55 -11.27
CA CYS A 393 3.74 5.47 -12.53
C CYS A 393 4.03 6.71 -13.38
N ASP A 394 3.66 6.69 -14.65
CA ASP A 394 3.65 7.86 -15.50
C ASP A 394 2.59 8.88 -15.06
N ILE A 395 2.58 10.06 -15.67
CA ILE A 395 1.52 11.06 -15.52
C ILE A 395 0.87 11.32 -16.87
N THR A 396 -0.46 11.18 -16.92
CA THR A 396 -1.24 11.25 -18.16
C THR A 396 -2.23 12.39 -18.13
N TYR A 397 -2.89 12.67 -19.25
CA TYR A 397 -4.01 13.62 -19.30
C TYR A 397 -5.18 13.17 -18.41
N ASP A 398 -5.36 11.86 -18.23
CA ASP A 398 -6.44 11.33 -17.41
C ASP A 398 -6.23 11.64 -15.93
N TYR A 399 -4.97 11.73 -15.43
CA TYR A 399 -4.68 12.19 -14.07
C TYR A 399 -5.27 13.58 -13.82
N ILE A 400 -5.02 14.53 -14.73
CA ILE A 400 -5.55 15.89 -14.61
C ILE A 400 -7.08 15.90 -14.68
N LYS A 401 -7.67 15.11 -15.58
CA LYS A 401 -9.12 15.01 -15.73
C LYS A 401 -9.78 14.43 -14.46
N ILE A 402 -9.24 13.34 -13.92
CA ILE A 402 -9.77 12.70 -12.70
C ILE A 402 -9.72 13.69 -11.53
N ASN A 403 -8.59 14.35 -11.32
CA ASN A 403 -8.40 15.23 -10.17
C ASN A 403 -9.06 16.61 -10.34
N GLY A 404 -9.25 17.10 -11.56
CA GLY A 404 -10.01 18.33 -11.86
C GLY A 404 -11.49 18.20 -11.54
N ASP A 405 -12.05 17.00 -11.66
CA ASP A 405 -13.46 16.70 -11.44
C ASP A 405 -13.73 15.97 -10.10
N TYR A 406 -12.69 15.73 -9.29
CA TYR A 406 -12.81 14.96 -8.03
C TYR A 406 -13.64 15.73 -7.00
N ARG A 407 -14.93 15.40 -6.92
CA ARG A 407 -15.90 15.89 -5.92
C ARG A 407 -16.81 14.79 -5.38
N THR A 408 -16.40 13.58 -5.53
CA THR A 408 -17.23 12.41 -5.14
C THR A 408 -16.85 11.84 -3.81
#